data_4e6a10c1df9927aa18828d791ebc97f9
#
_entry.id   4e6a10c1df9927aa18828d791ebc97f9
#
_cell.length_a   1.000
_cell.length_b   1.000
_cell.length_c   1.000
_cell.angle_alpha   90.00
_cell.angle_beta   90.00
_cell.angle_gamma   90.00
#
_symmetry.space_group_name_H-M   'P 1'
#
loop_
_entity.id
_entity.type
_entity.pdbx_description
1 polymer ?
#
loop_
_entity_poly.entity_id
_entity_poly.type
_entity_poly.pdbx_seq_one_letter_code
_entity_poly.pdbx_strand_id
1 'polypeptide(L)'
;MPKQYSSPPTLAIDPEKKYSATFSTSRGDIVVDLFAKEAPLTVNNFVFLARDKFYDGTTFHRVIANFMIQGGDPEGSGRGGPGYRFADEFKGNPHKHKVGTLSMANAGPGTNGSQFFITHVATPHLDGKHTVFGQVTKGQDVVDAVRQGDTLTSVTITEA
;
A
#
# COMPACT_ATOMS: atom_id res chain seq x y z
N MET A 1 15.36 -13.13 7.30
CA MET A 1 14.73 -13.67 6.08
C MET A 1 13.37 -13.04 5.84
N PRO A 2 13.10 -12.55 4.66
CA PRO A 2 11.76 -12.05 4.33
C PRO A 2 10.71 -13.14 4.47
N LYS A 3 9.54 -12.79 4.97
CA LYS A 3 8.43 -13.72 5.07
C LYS A 3 7.87 -14.02 3.69
N GLN A 4 7.52 -15.29 3.46
CA GLN A 4 6.93 -15.73 2.19
C GLN A 4 5.72 -16.60 2.51
N TYR A 5 4.71 -16.51 1.68
CA TYR A 5 3.44 -17.22 1.85
C TYR A 5 3.12 -17.99 0.57
N SER A 6 2.45 -19.12 0.71
CA SER A 6 2.17 -20.02 -0.42
C SER A 6 0.94 -19.59 -1.24
N SER A 7 0.10 -18.73 -0.68
CA SER A 7 -1.13 -18.26 -1.34
C SER A 7 -1.60 -16.94 -0.75
N PRO A 8 -2.45 -16.19 -1.48
CA PRO A 8 -3.07 -14.98 -0.92
C PRO A 8 -3.87 -15.31 0.35
N PRO A 9 -3.96 -14.38 1.30
CA PRO A 9 -4.67 -14.63 2.55
C PRO A 9 -6.16 -14.81 2.32
N THR A 10 -6.76 -15.71 3.10
CA THR A 10 -8.22 -15.84 3.15
C THR A 10 -8.82 -14.54 3.65
N LEU A 11 -9.99 -14.14 3.14
CA LEU A 11 -10.67 -12.92 3.54
C LEU A 11 -10.99 -13.01 5.04
N ALA A 12 -10.36 -12.13 5.83
CA ALA A 12 -10.52 -12.08 7.28
C ALA A 12 -11.05 -10.74 7.77
N ILE A 13 -10.97 -9.69 6.94
CA ILE A 13 -11.53 -8.39 7.29
C ILE A 13 -13.04 -8.39 7.03
N ASP A 14 -13.72 -7.41 7.63
CA ASP A 14 -15.14 -7.15 7.37
C ASP A 14 -15.21 -5.92 6.45
N PRO A 15 -15.61 -6.07 5.18
CA PRO A 15 -15.67 -4.93 4.24
C PRO A 15 -16.65 -3.83 4.67
N GLU A 16 -17.54 -4.10 5.61
CA GLU A 16 -18.48 -3.09 6.14
C GLU A 16 -17.89 -2.28 7.28
N LYS A 17 -16.74 -2.67 7.81
CA LYS A 17 -16.04 -1.91 8.86
C LYS A 17 -15.06 -0.92 8.26
N LYS A 18 -14.68 0.06 9.09
CA LYS A 18 -13.68 1.05 8.70
C LYS A 18 -12.30 0.63 9.19
N TYR A 19 -11.34 0.72 8.29
CA TYR A 19 -9.94 0.42 8.60
C TYR A 19 -9.07 1.62 8.26
N SER A 20 -8.07 1.86 9.09
CA SER A 20 -7.02 2.83 8.78
C SER A 20 -5.67 2.22 9.08
N ALA A 21 -4.64 2.75 8.42
CA ALA A 21 -3.27 2.32 8.63
C ALA A 21 -2.42 3.52 9.03
N THR A 22 -1.54 3.33 10.01
CA THR A 22 -0.53 4.30 10.36
C THR A 22 0.82 3.75 9.92
N PHE A 23 1.45 4.44 8.98
CA PHE A 23 2.80 4.12 8.52
C PHE A 23 3.78 4.91 9.37
N SER A 24 4.52 4.24 10.22
CA SER A 24 5.56 4.89 11.03
C SER A 24 6.86 4.87 10.25
N THR A 25 7.31 6.03 9.81
CA THR A 25 8.51 6.16 8.98
C THR A 25 9.59 6.92 9.72
N SER A 26 10.81 6.88 9.18
CA SER A 26 11.93 7.67 9.69
C SER A 26 11.71 9.19 9.57
N ARG A 27 10.67 9.62 8.85
CA ARG A 27 10.32 11.05 8.68
C ARG A 27 9.07 11.45 9.46
N GLY A 28 8.38 10.51 10.10
CA GLY A 28 7.15 10.75 10.85
C GLY A 28 6.06 9.77 10.45
N ASP A 29 4.84 10.03 10.90
CA ASP A 29 3.70 9.14 10.69
C ASP A 29 2.82 9.60 9.53
N ILE A 30 2.32 8.63 8.76
CA ILE A 30 1.34 8.85 7.70
C ILE A 30 0.11 8.02 8.06
N VAL A 31 -1.06 8.66 8.15
CA VAL A 31 -2.32 7.98 8.45
C VAL A 31 -3.15 7.91 7.17
N VAL A 32 -3.64 6.71 6.86
CA VAL A 32 -4.34 6.41 5.60
C VAL A 32 -5.65 5.69 5.91
N ASP A 33 -6.77 6.18 5.36
CA ASP A 33 -8.02 5.43 5.37
C ASP A 33 -7.96 4.36 4.29
N LEU A 34 -8.40 3.14 4.63
CA LEU A 34 -8.40 2.00 3.71
C LEU A 34 -9.81 1.77 3.17
N PHE A 35 -9.93 1.49 1.88
CA PHE A 35 -11.23 1.33 1.19
C PHE A 35 -11.64 -0.14 1.15
N ALA A 36 -11.97 -0.68 2.32
CA ALA A 36 -12.31 -2.10 2.48
C ALA A 36 -13.54 -2.52 1.68
N LYS A 37 -14.48 -1.62 1.48
CA LYS A 37 -15.72 -1.93 0.75
C LYS A 37 -15.48 -2.04 -0.76
N GLU A 38 -14.68 -1.12 -1.32
CA GLU A 38 -14.46 -1.04 -2.78
C GLU A 38 -13.29 -1.90 -3.24
N ALA A 39 -12.33 -2.20 -2.35
CA ALA A 39 -11.18 -3.03 -2.67
C ALA A 39 -10.93 -4.04 -1.55
N PRO A 40 -11.89 -4.94 -1.28
CA PRO A 40 -11.82 -5.82 -0.11
C PRO A 40 -10.63 -6.80 -0.12
N LEU A 41 -10.31 -7.37 -1.26
CA LEU A 41 -9.18 -8.31 -1.34
C LEU A 41 -7.85 -7.60 -1.16
N THR A 42 -7.72 -6.41 -1.73
CA THR A 42 -6.50 -5.60 -1.62
C THR A 42 -6.30 -5.12 -0.18
N VAL A 43 -7.36 -4.61 0.45
CA VAL A 43 -7.29 -4.18 1.86
C VAL A 43 -7.03 -5.37 2.77
N ASN A 44 -7.70 -6.51 2.52
CA ASN A 44 -7.46 -7.72 3.30
C ASN A 44 -5.99 -8.16 3.22
N ASN A 45 -5.42 -8.15 2.03
CA ASN A 45 -4.02 -8.48 1.82
C ASN A 45 -3.10 -7.53 2.61
N PHE A 46 -3.35 -6.24 2.48
CA PHE A 46 -2.53 -5.22 3.15
C PHE A 46 -2.63 -5.36 4.68
N VAL A 47 -3.84 -5.52 5.20
CA VAL A 47 -4.08 -5.68 6.65
C VAL A 47 -3.39 -6.95 7.17
N PHE A 48 -3.51 -8.06 6.44
CA PHE A 48 -2.84 -9.31 6.80
C PHE A 48 -1.32 -9.13 6.88
N LEU A 49 -0.73 -8.57 5.85
CA LEU A 49 0.72 -8.35 5.81
C LEU A 49 1.19 -7.40 6.91
N ALA A 50 0.44 -6.32 7.15
CA ALA A 50 0.78 -5.35 8.18
C ALA A 50 0.71 -5.99 9.58
N ARG A 51 -0.34 -6.76 9.87
CA ARG A 51 -0.51 -7.43 11.15
C ARG A 51 0.52 -8.52 11.39
N ASP A 52 1.02 -9.14 10.31
CA ASP A 52 2.07 -10.15 10.40
C ASP A 52 3.47 -9.54 10.37
N LYS A 53 3.55 -8.22 10.46
CA LYS A 53 4.81 -7.44 10.52
C LYS A 53 5.66 -7.58 9.26
N PHE A 54 5.03 -7.91 8.14
CA PHE A 54 5.72 -8.07 6.86
C PHE A 54 6.45 -6.81 6.43
N TYR A 55 5.84 -5.65 6.68
CA TYR A 55 6.38 -4.36 6.27
C TYR A 55 7.42 -3.77 7.24
N ASP A 56 7.53 -4.33 8.44
CA ASP A 56 8.40 -3.77 9.46
C ASP A 56 9.87 -3.78 9.02
N GLY A 57 10.51 -2.61 9.08
CA GLY A 57 11.92 -2.47 8.72
C GLY A 57 12.20 -2.45 7.22
N THR A 58 11.18 -2.41 6.37
CA THR A 58 11.38 -2.28 4.92
C THR A 58 11.68 -0.83 4.55
N THR A 59 12.03 -0.58 3.30
CA THR A 59 12.41 0.76 2.85
C THR A 59 11.49 1.25 1.74
N PHE A 60 11.45 2.58 1.58
CA PHE A 60 10.87 3.19 0.38
C PHE A 60 11.95 3.13 -0.71
N HIS A 61 11.98 2.02 -1.44
CA HIS A 61 13.05 1.71 -2.38
C HIS A 61 12.99 2.51 -3.68
N ARG A 62 11.88 3.18 -3.94
CA ARG A 62 11.70 4.01 -5.14
C ARG A 62 10.90 5.25 -4.78
N VAL A 63 11.53 6.41 -4.91
CA VAL A 63 10.89 7.70 -4.64
C VAL A 63 11.16 8.62 -5.82
N ILE A 64 10.09 9.12 -6.44
CA ILE A 64 10.19 10.03 -7.57
C ILE A 64 9.48 11.32 -7.20
N ALA A 65 10.22 12.43 -7.16
CA ALA A 65 9.70 13.74 -6.81
C ALA A 65 8.53 14.12 -7.71
N ASN A 66 7.52 14.74 -7.13
CA ASN A 66 6.30 15.15 -7.82
C ASN A 66 5.56 13.99 -8.48
N PHE A 67 5.70 12.79 -7.94
CA PHE A 67 5.02 11.61 -8.42
C PHE A 67 4.56 10.73 -7.24
N MET A 68 5.46 9.95 -6.64
CA MET A 68 5.05 9.00 -5.60
C MET A 68 6.23 8.50 -4.77
N ILE A 69 5.90 7.88 -3.62
CA ILE A 69 6.83 7.07 -2.83
C ILE A 69 6.35 5.62 -2.90
N GLN A 70 7.26 4.69 -3.16
CA GLN A 70 6.94 3.27 -3.30
C GLN A 70 7.73 2.44 -2.31
N GLY A 71 7.03 1.51 -1.66
CA GLY A 71 7.63 0.59 -0.70
C GLY A 71 6.92 -0.75 -0.68
N GLY A 72 7.13 -1.51 0.40
CA GLY A 72 6.47 -2.80 0.60
C GLY A 72 7.21 -3.99 -0.01
N ASP A 73 8.40 -3.78 -0.54
CA ASP A 73 9.26 -4.85 -1.02
C ASP A 73 10.22 -5.27 0.09
N PRO A 74 10.11 -6.51 0.61
CA PRO A 74 10.98 -6.95 1.69
C PRO A 74 12.46 -7.03 1.29
N GLU A 75 12.76 -7.10 0.00
CA GLU A 75 14.14 -7.12 -0.50
C GLU A 75 14.67 -5.73 -0.83
N GLY A 76 13.79 -4.73 -0.95
CA GLY A 76 14.18 -3.37 -1.33
C GLY A 76 14.68 -3.22 -2.75
N SER A 77 14.40 -4.18 -3.62
CA SER A 77 14.93 -4.22 -5.01
C SER A 77 13.90 -3.82 -6.08
N GLY A 78 12.62 -3.80 -5.72
CA GLY A 78 11.51 -3.67 -6.65
C GLY A 78 11.04 -5.00 -7.22
N ARG A 79 11.72 -6.10 -6.89
CA ARG A 79 11.40 -7.44 -7.39
C ARG A 79 10.83 -8.36 -6.33
N GLY A 80 10.92 -8.00 -5.06
CA GLY A 80 10.44 -8.80 -3.96
C GLY A 80 8.95 -8.67 -3.76
N GLY A 81 8.39 -9.64 -3.04
CA GLY A 81 6.97 -9.68 -2.73
C GLY A 81 6.68 -10.74 -1.68
N PRO A 82 5.39 -11.04 -1.48
CA PRO A 82 4.97 -11.95 -0.40
C PRO A 82 4.96 -13.43 -0.79
N GLY A 83 5.31 -13.77 -2.03
CA GLY A 83 5.33 -15.15 -2.50
C GLY A 83 4.09 -15.54 -3.29
N TYR A 84 3.17 -14.62 -3.52
CA TYR A 84 1.93 -14.85 -4.29
C TYR A 84 1.56 -13.60 -5.08
N ARG A 85 0.58 -13.73 -5.97
CA ARG A 85 0.00 -12.62 -6.72
C ARG A 85 -1.52 -12.72 -6.64
N PHE A 86 -2.21 -11.58 -6.82
CA PHE A 86 -3.67 -11.55 -6.86
C PHE A 86 -4.19 -10.49 -7.83
N ALA A 87 -5.48 -10.62 -8.16
CA ALA A 87 -6.13 -9.82 -9.18
C ALA A 87 -6.34 -8.36 -8.77
N ASP A 88 -6.46 -7.50 -9.79
CA ASP A 88 -6.81 -6.10 -9.60
C ASP A 88 -8.28 -5.96 -9.18
N GLU A 89 -8.58 -4.87 -8.50
CA GLU A 89 -9.94 -4.55 -8.07
C GLU A 89 -10.38 -3.19 -8.62
N PHE A 90 -10.60 -3.14 -9.93
CA PHE A 90 -11.07 -1.92 -10.63
C PHE A 90 -12.58 -1.86 -10.71
N LYS A 91 -13.24 -2.97 -10.93
CA LYS A 91 -14.68 -3.04 -11.12
C LYS A 91 -15.41 -2.67 -9.83
N GLY A 92 -16.29 -1.68 -9.90
CA GLY A 92 -17.00 -1.20 -8.72
C GLY A 92 -16.16 -0.34 -7.79
N ASN A 93 -14.94 -0.01 -8.19
CA ASN A 93 -14.05 0.85 -7.43
C ASN A 93 -14.03 2.23 -8.08
N PRO A 94 -14.69 3.25 -7.48
CA PRO A 94 -14.79 4.58 -8.08
C PRO A 94 -13.58 5.46 -7.83
N HIS A 95 -12.63 5.00 -7.02
CA HIS A 95 -11.52 5.83 -6.57
C HIS A 95 -10.49 6.05 -7.67
N LYS A 96 -10.00 7.29 -7.73
CA LYS A 96 -8.99 7.73 -8.69
C LYS A 96 -7.69 8.08 -7.97
N HIS A 97 -6.60 8.17 -8.74
CA HIS A 97 -5.31 8.55 -8.20
C HIS A 97 -5.25 10.08 -8.01
N LYS A 98 -5.46 10.51 -6.77
CA LYS A 98 -5.41 11.92 -6.33
C LYS A 98 -4.10 12.16 -5.57
N VAL A 99 -3.96 13.34 -4.99
CA VAL A 99 -2.91 13.61 -4.01
C VAL A 99 -3.13 12.71 -2.79
N GLY A 100 -2.09 12.01 -2.35
CA GLY A 100 -2.17 11.15 -1.17
C GLY A 100 -2.93 9.85 -1.37
N THR A 101 -3.01 9.36 -2.59
CA THR A 101 -3.66 8.06 -2.88
C THR A 101 -2.71 6.91 -2.58
N LEU A 102 -3.20 5.91 -1.85
CA LEU A 102 -2.52 4.64 -1.62
C LEU A 102 -3.02 3.64 -2.66
N SER A 103 -2.10 3.10 -3.44
CA SER A 103 -2.40 2.23 -4.57
C SER A 103 -1.39 1.09 -4.65
N MET A 104 -1.75 0.02 -5.34
CA MET A 104 -0.87 -1.14 -5.49
C MET A 104 0.07 -0.98 -6.67
N ALA A 105 1.36 -1.16 -6.41
CA ALA A 105 2.33 -1.32 -7.47
C ALA A 105 2.15 -2.70 -8.10
N ASN A 106 2.39 -2.82 -9.40
CA ASN A 106 2.28 -4.09 -10.11
C ASN A 106 3.20 -4.11 -11.32
N ALA A 107 3.33 -5.29 -11.92
CA ALA A 107 4.11 -5.52 -13.15
C ALA A 107 3.20 -5.87 -14.33
N GLY A 108 1.95 -5.38 -14.30
CA GLY A 108 0.93 -5.65 -15.29
C GLY A 108 -0.33 -6.21 -14.63
N PRO A 109 -1.36 -6.55 -15.42
CA PRO A 109 -2.62 -7.05 -14.87
C PRO A 109 -2.44 -8.29 -13.98
N GLY A 110 -3.10 -8.28 -12.82
CA GLY A 110 -3.15 -9.45 -11.94
C GLY A 110 -1.85 -9.79 -11.24
N THR A 111 -0.93 -8.84 -11.09
CA THR A 111 0.38 -9.10 -10.48
C THR A 111 0.57 -8.38 -9.15
N ASN A 112 -0.51 -8.10 -8.43
CA ASN A 112 -0.43 -7.46 -7.12
C ASN A 112 0.18 -8.40 -6.08
N GLY A 113 1.01 -7.86 -5.22
CA GLY A 113 1.63 -8.63 -4.14
C GLY A 113 1.68 -7.80 -2.87
N SER A 114 2.85 -7.30 -2.49
CA SER A 114 3.01 -6.48 -1.28
C SER A 114 3.39 -5.03 -1.57
N GLN A 115 3.93 -4.73 -2.73
CA GLN A 115 4.41 -3.37 -3.02
C GLN A 115 3.26 -2.41 -3.25
N PHE A 116 3.40 -1.22 -2.69
CA PHE A 116 2.41 -0.15 -2.77
C PHE A 116 3.11 1.18 -3.06
N PHE A 117 2.32 2.18 -3.44
CA PHE A 117 2.84 3.54 -3.54
C PHE A 117 1.82 4.54 -3.00
N ILE A 118 2.32 5.69 -2.56
CA ILE A 118 1.50 6.81 -2.11
C ILE A 118 1.88 8.02 -2.96
N THR A 119 0.90 8.69 -3.54
CA THR A 119 1.15 9.75 -4.51
C THR A 119 1.45 11.11 -3.84
N HIS A 120 2.34 11.87 -4.49
CA HIS A 120 2.58 13.28 -4.16
C HIS A 120 1.52 14.19 -4.80
N VAL A 121 1.08 13.79 -6.00
CA VAL A 121 0.19 14.59 -6.85
C VAL A 121 -0.84 13.67 -7.48
N ALA A 122 -1.86 14.24 -8.13
CA ALA A 122 -2.79 13.43 -8.91
C ALA A 122 -2.05 12.76 -10.08
N THR A 123 -2.33 11.46 -10.28
CA THR A 123 -1.69 10.66 -11.34
C THR A 123 -2.75 9.95 -12.17
N PRO A 124 -3.59 10.69 -12.93
CA PRO A 124 -4.73 10.10 -13.63
C PRO A 124 -4.33 9.05 -14.68
N HIS A 125 -3.11 9.08 -15.17
CA HIS A 125 -2.63 8.07 -16.11
C HIS A 125 -2.52 6.66 -15.50
N LEU A 126 -2.60 6.54 -14.18
CA LEU A 126 -2.58 5.25 -13.47
C LEU A 126 -3.98 4.69 -13.20
N ASP A 127 -5.03 5.49 -13.41
CA ASP A 127 -6.40 5.05 -13.19
C ASP A 127 -6.73 3.86 -14.09
N GLY A 128 -7.34 2.81 -13.50
CA GLY A 128 -7.67 1.59 -14.23
C GLY A 128 -6.48 0.67 -14.50
N LYS A 129 -5.30 0.98 -13.99
CA LYS A 129 -4.08 0.16 -14.14
C LYS A 129 -3.53 -0.30 -12.80
N HIS A 130 -3.81 0.43 -11.74
CA HIS A 130 -3.39 0.13 -10.37
C HIS A 130 -4.60 0.22 -9.45
N THR A 131 -4.70 -0.70 -8.50
CA THR A 131 -5.83 -0.73 -7.57
C THR A 131 -5.65 0.32 -6.49
N VAL A 132 -6.53 1.32 -6.49
CA VAL A 132 -6.60 2.32 -5.41
C VAL A 132 -7.29 1.68 -4.22
N PHE A 133 -6.65 1.71 -3.05
CA PHE A 133 -7.25 1.12 -1.85
C PHE A 133 -7.14 1.96 -0.59
N GLY A 134 -6.64 3.17 -0.68
CA GLY A 134 -6.58 4.07 0.47
C GLY A 134 -6.36 5.53 0.11
N GLN A 135 -6.53 6.39 1.11
CA GLN A 135 -6.33 7.84 0.98
C GLN A 135 -5.69 8.38 2.25
N VAL A 136 -4.61 9.14 2.10
CA VAL A 136 -3.96 9.82 3.22
C VAL A 136 -4.92 10.82 3.84
N THR A 137 -5.11 10.73 5.16
CA THR A 137 -5.92 11.66 5.93
C THR A 137 -5.06 12.57 6.81
N LYS A 138 -3.82 12.14 7.11
CA LYS A 138 -2.90 12.90 7.92
C LYS A 138 -1.48 12.52 7.54
N GLY A 139 -0.59 13.50 7.45
CA GLY A 139 0.82 13.25 7.18
C GLY A 139 1.22 13.36 5.71
N GLN A 140 0.46 14.07 4.87
CA GLN A 140 0.87 14.31 3.48
C GLN A 140 2.23 15.01 3.42
N ASP A 141 2.53 15.88 4.38
CA ASP A 141 3.85 16.52 4.49
C ASP A 141 4.96 15.49 4.72
N VAL A 142 4.66 14.40 5.44
CA VAL A 142 5.60 13.30 5.64
C VAL A 142 5.80 12.54 4.32
N VAL A 143 4.72 12.27 3.58
CA VAL A 143 4.82 11.65 2.24
C VAL A 143 5.76 12.47 1.37
N ASP A 144 5.60 13.79 1.38
CA ASP A 144 6.43 14.70 0.59
C ASP A 144 7.89 14.75 1.07
N ALA A 145 8.14 14.43 2.34
CA ALA A 145 9.47 14.46 2.94
C ALA A 145 10.26 13.16 2.78
N VAL A 146 9.59 12.03 2.55
CA VAL A 146 10.25 10.73 2.41
C VAL A 146 11.20 10.74 1.22
N ARG A 147 12.40 10.17 1.44
CA ARG A 147 13.45 10.05 0.42
C ARG A 147 13.74 8.59 0.15
N GLN A 148 14.29 8.31 -1.01
CA GLN A 148 14.65 6.94 -1.41
C GLN A 148 15.62 6.35 -0.38
N GLY A 149 15.29 5.15 0.09
CA GLY A 149 16.06 4.47 1.12
C GLY A 149 15.59 4.73 2.55
N ASP A 150 14.64 5.65 2.76
CA ASP A 150 14.09 5.89 4.09
C ASP A 150 13.36 4.66 4.60
N THR A 151 13.40 4.46 5.92
CA THR A 151 12.84 3.26 6.56
C THR A 151 11.35 3.40 6.85
N LEU A 152 10.60 2.36 6.55
CA LEU A 152 9.26 2.12 7.07
C LEU A 152 9.42 1.24 8.29
N THR A 153 9.27 1.82 9.48
CA THR A 153 9.49 1.10 10.74
C THR A 153 8.39 0.07 10.99
N SER A 154 7.15 0.48 10.80
CA SER A 154 6.00 -0.40 11.01
C SER A 154 4.74 0.15 10.33
N VAL A 155 3.75 -0.72 10.15
CA VAL A 155 2.41 -0.34 9.73
C VAL A 155 1.44 -0.89 10.77
N THR A 156 0.69 0.00 11.40
CA THR A 156 -0.30 -0.35 12.43
C THR A 156 -1.70 -0.19 11.88
N ILE A 157 -2.53 -1.22 12.03
CA ILE A 157 -3.91 -1.21 11.54
C ILE A 157 -4.85 -0.87 12.68
N THR A 158 -5.76 0.06 12.42
CA THR A 158 -6.84 0.42 13.34
C THR A 158 -8.18 0.04 12.71
N GLU A 159 -9.02 -0.63 13.47
CA GLU A 159 -10.35 -1.09 13.05
C GLU A 159 -11.41 -0.37 13.87
N ALA A 160 -12.42 0.16 13.20
CA ALA A 160 -13.52 0.86 13.85
C ALA A 160 -14.88 0.25 13.52
#